data_2e7e1dc6276a540ac7d2097fa954952b
#
_entry.id   2e7e1dc6276a540ac7d2097fa954952b
#
_cell.length_a   1.000
_cell.length_b   1.000
_cell.length_c   1.000
_cell.angle_alpha   90.00
_cell.angle_beta   90.00
_cell.angle_gamma   90.00
#
_symmetry.space_group_name_H-M   'P 1'
#
loop_
_entity.id
_entity.type
_entity.pdbx_description
1 polymer ?
#
loop_
_entity_poly.entity_id
_entity_poly.type
_entity_poly.pdbx_seq_one_letter_code
_entity_poly.pdbx_strand_id
1 'polypeptide(L)'
;MNSKLNIVVRVDLDRSKAKVIATGHITIHSINALYVVAKRANSLRGGLDLELDISSAWVDEEALDMLRAASETRHLPARIDPEQAPCTISVLADRRYPRQTAGRLAA
;
A
#
# COMPACT_ATOMS: atom_id res chain seq x y z
N MET A 1 21.83 7.16 2.27
CA MET A 1 21.09 8.17 1.49
C MET A 1 19.61 7.97 1.65
N ASN A 2 18.93 9.01 1.99
CA ASN A 2 17.50 8.91 2.19
C ASN A 2 16.77 9.08 0.88
N SER A 3 15.95 8.11 0.57
CA SER A 3 15.07 8.20 -0.59
C SER A 3 13.72 8.67 -0.11
N LYS A 4 13.32 9.84 -0.58
CA LYS A 4 12.00 10.34 -0.22
C LYS A 4 10.93 9.47 -0.83
N LEU A 5 9.87 9.31 -0.07
CA LEU A 5 8.70 8.59 -0.56
C LEU A 5 7.99 9.46 -1.59
N ASN A 6 7.83 8.93 -2.78
CA ASN A 6 7.03 9.54 -3.84
C ASN A 6 5.86 8.66 -4.14
N ILE A 7 4.70 9.27 -4.28
CA ILE A 7 3.47 8.52 -4.52
C ILE A 7 2.76 9.12 -5.74
N VAL A 8 2.44 8.26 -6.69
CA VAL A 8 1.68 8.64 -7.88
C VAL A 8 0.42 7.80 -7.93
N VAL A 9 -0.71 8.44 -8.18
CA VAL A 9 -1.99 7.75 -8.25
C VAL A 9 -2.51 7.81 -9.66
N ARG A 10 -2.89 6.66 -10.19
CA ARG A 10 -3.56 6.55 -11.49
C ARG A 10 -4.92 5.95 -11.26
N VAL A 11 -5.95 6.68 -11.68
CA VAL A 11 -7.33 6.23 -11.47
C VAL A 11 -7.94 5.89 -12.82
N ASP A 12 -8.52 4.70 -12.91
CA ASP A 12 -9.26 4.26 -14.08
C ASP A 12 -10.70 3.98 -13.64
N LEU A 13 -11.54 4.97 -13.79
CA LEU A 13 -12.92 4.86 -13.33
C LEU A 13 -13.72 3.88 -14.17
N ASP A 14 -13.38 3.73 -15.45
CA ASP A 14 -14.08 2.78 -16.31
C ASP A 14 -13.93 1.35 -15.80
N ARG A 15 -12.76 1.04 -15.25
CA ARG A 15 -12.50 -0.30 -14.71
C ARG A 15 -12.66 -0.36 -13.20
N SER A 16 -13.03 0.74 -12.58
CA SER A 16 -13.14 0.84 -11.13
C SER A 16 -11.86 0.43 -10.43
N LYS A 17 -10.74 0.93 -10.93
CA LYS A 17 -9.42 0.62 -10.39
C LYS A 17 -8.62 1.87 -10.13
N ALA A 18 -7.77 1.82 -9.13
CA ALA A 18 -6.79 2.85 -8.90
C ALA A 18 -5.46 2.20 -8.59
N LYS A 19 -4.40 2.70 -9.20
CA LYS A 19 -3.06 2.19 -8.95
C LYS A 19 -2.30 3.26 -8.20
N VAL A 20 -1.80 2.90 -7.02
CA VAL A 20 -1.00 3.78 -6.18
C VAL A 20 0.43 3.30 -6.27
N ILE A 21 1.28 4.07 -6.93
CA ILE A 21 2.66 3.70 -7.18
C ILE A 21 3.53 4.46 -6.19
N ALA A 22 4.26 3.72 -5.38
CA ALA A 22 5.16 4.31 -4.39
C ALA A 22 6.60 3.98 -4.76
N THR A 23 7.47 4.97 -4.67
CA THR A 23 8.91 4.79 -4.82
C THR A 23 9.60 5.45 -3.64
N GLY A 24 10.87 5.08 -3.43
CA GLY A 24 11.60 5.56 -2.29
C GLY A 24 11.56 4.57 -1.15
N HIS A 25 11.65 5.06 0.07
CA HIS A 25 11.74 4.19 1.24
C HIS A 25 10.44 4.26 2.06
N ILE A 26 9.82 3.12 2.26
CA ILE A 26 8.59 3.01 3.05
C ILE A 26 8.94 2.40 4.41
N THR A 27 8.74 3.20 5.46
CA THR A 27 8.95 2.78 6.84
C THR A 27 7.61 2.77 7.56
N ILE A 28 7.61 2.34 8.82
CA ILE A 28 6.38 2.40 9.63
C ILE A 28 5.91 3.83 9.84
N HIS A 29 6.80 4.81 9.63
CA HIS A 29 6.41 6.23 9.75
C HIS A 29 5.90 6.76 8.42
N SER A 30 6.61 6.51 7.33
CA SER A 30 6.22 7.05 6.03
C SER A 30 5.02 6.31 5.43
N ILE A 31 4.72 5.11 5.91
CA ILE A 31 3.58 4.34 5.41
C ILE A 31 2.26 5.09 5.63
N ASN A 32 2.20 5.98 6.60
CA ASN A 32 0.98 6.76 6.84
C ASN A 32 0.61 7.62 5.64
N ALA A 33 1.62 8.17 4.95
CA ALA A 33 1.35 8.95 3.74
C ALA A 33 0.70 8.08 2.67
N LEU A 34 1.17 6.84 2.55
CA LEU A 34 0.60 5.90 1.58
C LEU A 34 -0.84 5.55 1.94
N TYR A 35 -1.12 5.34 3.23
CA TYR A 35 -2.47 5.07 3.68
C TYR A 35 -3.41 6.24 3.41
N VAL A 36 -2.94 7.47 3.64
CA VAL A 36 -3.77 8.65 3.40
C VAL A 36 -4.13 8.76 1.92
N VAL A 37 -3.17 8.50 1.05
CA VAL A 37 -3.41 8.51 -0.40
C VAL A 37 -4.40 7.41 -0.77
N ALA A 38 -4.24 6.22 -0.19
CA ALA A 38 -5.17 5.12 -0.44
C ALA A 38 -6.59 5.48 0.00
N LYS A 39 -6.72 6.11 1.16
CA LYS A 39 -8.03 6.55 1.64
C LYS A 39 -8.68 7.53 0.69
N ARG A 40 -7.91 8.50 0.21
CA ARG A 40 -8.43 9.48 -0.73
C ARG A 40 -8.88 8.83 -2.04
N ALA A 41 -8.08 7.90 -2.55
CA ALA A 41 -8.44 7.19 -3.76
C ALA A 41 -9.71 6.38 -3.56
N ASN A 42 -9.81 5.70 -2.42
CA ASN A 42 -10.98 4.89 -2.11
C ASN A 42 -12.25 5.73 -1.99
N SER A 43 -12.11 6.99 -1.58
CA SER A 43 -13.28 7.87 -1.42
C SER A 43 -13.75 8.51 -2.73
N LEU A 44 -12.96 8.43 -3.79
CA LEU A 44 -13.36 8.96 -5.08
C LEU A 44 -14.57 8.22 -5.64
N ARG A 45 -14.63 6.92 -5.36
CA ARG A 45 -15.71 6.09 -5.86
C ARG A 45 -15.75 4.82 -5.03
N GLY A 46 -16.92 4.49 -4.52
CA GLY A 46 -17.06 3.24 -3.77
C GLY A 46 -16.78 2.03 -4.65
N GLY A 47 -16.10 1.05 -4.09
CA GLY A 47 -15.83 -0.18 -4.80
C GLY A 47 -14.63 -0.17 -5.71
N LEU A 48 -13.75 0.83 -5.58
CA LEU A 48 -12.51 0.83 -6.35
C LEU A 48 -11.59 -0.29 -5.86
N ASP A 49 -10.95 -0.97 -6.81
CA ASP A 49 -9.84 -1.88 -6.50
C ASP A 49 -8.57 -1.05 -6.45
N LEU A 50 -7.94 -1.01 -5.29
CA LEU A 50 -6.69 -0.30 -5.12
C LEU A 50 -5.53 -1.27 -5.25
N GLU A 51 -4.63 -0.98 -6.18
CA GLU A 51 -3.38 -1.73 -6.27
C GLU A 51 -2.26 -0.86 -5.75
N LEU A 52 -1.63 -1.29 -4.67
CA LEU A 52 -0.49 -0.59 -4.11
C LEU A 52 0.76 -1.18 -4.71
N ASP A 53 1.34 -0.47 -5.67
CA ASP A 53 2.53 -0.91 -6.36
C ASP A 53 3.76 -0.39 -5.63
N ILE A 54 4.36 -1.26 -4.84
CA ILE A 54 5.57 -0.94 -4.08
C ILE A 54 6.77 -1.68 -4.65
N SER A 55 6.64 -2.17 -5.88
CA SER A 55 7.69 -2.99 -6.49
C SER A 55 8.98 -2.23 -6.72
N SER A 56 8.92 -0.91 -6.83
CA SER A 56 10.10 -0.08 -7.02
C SER A 56 10.52 0.65 -5.75
N ALA A 57 9.89 0.33 -4.64
CA ALA A 57 10.21 0.96 -3.36
C ALA A 57 11.05 0.03 -2.50
N TRP A 58 11.79 0.64 -1.59
CA TRP A 58 12.46 -0.11 -0.53
C TRP A 58 11.52 -0.11 0.65
N VAL A 59 11.03 -1.28 1.05
CA VAL A 59 10.01 -1.39 2.09
C VAL A 59 10.55 -2.13 3.29
N ASP A 60 10.49 -1.49 4.45
CA ASP A 60 10.86 -2.16 5.68
C ASP A 60 9.90 -3.32 5.94
N GLU A 61 10.41 -4.38 6.55
CA GLU A 61 9.63 -5.58 6.77
C GLU A 61 8.35 -5.31 7.57
N GLU A 62 8.47 -4.50 8.62
CA GLU A 62 7.29 -4.16 9.42
C GLU A 62 6.25 -3.41 8.62
N ALA A 63 6.70 -2.50 7.75
CA ALA A 63 5.78 -1.75 6.90
C ALA A 63 5.10 -2.69 5.91
N LEU A 64 5.83 -3.65 5.37
CA LEU A 64 5.25 -4.61 4.45
C LEU A 64 4.18 -5.45 5.14
N ASP A 65 4.44 -5.87 6.36
CA ASP A 65 3.46 -6.63 7.13
C ASP A 65 2.19 -5.82 7.37
N MET A 66 2.34 -4.52 7.63
CA MET A 66 1.19 -3.65 7.83
C MET A 66 0.36 -3.52 6.55
N LEU A 67 1.02 -3.41 5.40
CA LEU A 67 0.32 -3.32 4.12
C LEU A 67 -0.44 -4.62 3.84
N ARG A 68 0.18 -5.75 4.13
CA ARG A 68 -0.47 -7.04 3.93
C ARG A 68 -1.66 -7.22 4.84
N ALA A 69 -1.55 -6.76 6.08
CA ALA A 69 -2.67 -6.82 7.01
C ALA A 69 -3.85 -6.01 6.49
N ALA A 70 -3.59 -4.81 5.96
CA ALA A 70 -4.65 -3.99 5.40
C ALA A 70 -5.30 -4.67 4.19
N SER A 71 -4.50 -5.34 3.38
CA SER A 71 -5.00 -6.08 2.23
C SER A 71 -5.92 -7.23 2.68
N GLU A 72 -5.52 -7.94 3.73
CA GLU A 72 -6.29 -9.09 4.21
C GLU A 72 -7.58 -8.67 4.88
N THR A 73 -7.54 -7.61 5.68
CA THR A 73 -8.73 -7.15 6.39
C THR A 73 -9.66 -6.33 5.51
N ARG A 74 -9.12 -5.81 4.40
CA ARG A 74 -9.85 -4.91 3.49
C ARG A 74 -10.26 -3.62 4.17
N HIS A 75 -9.48 -3.19 5.15
CA HIS A 75 -9.70 -1.94 5.85
C HIS A 75 -8.37 -1.27 6.11
N LEU A 76 -8.38 0.05 6.03
CA LEU A 76 -7.22 0.83 6.44
C LEU A 76 -7.19 0.90 7.96
N PRO A 77 -6.03 1.20 8.56
CA PRO A 77 -5.96 1.33 10.01
C PRO A 77 -6.95 2.37 10.52
N ALA A 78 -7.53 2.12 11.70
CA ALA A 78 -8.55 2.99 12.26
C ALA A 78 -8.05 4.42 12.47
N ARG A 79 -6.75 4.59 12.73
CA ARG A 79 -6.20 5.94 12.90
C ARG A 79 -6.22 6.75 11.60
N ILE A 80 -6.28 6.05 10.47
CA ILE A 80 -6.37 6.69 9.15
C ILE A 80 -7.82 6.82 8.73
N ASP A 81 -8.58 5.76 8.94
CA ASP A 81 -9.99 5.72 8.55
C ASP A 81 -10.82 5.22 9.73
N PRO A 82 -11.25 6.13 10.61
CA PRO A 82 -12.05 5.74 11.77
C PRO A 82 -13.36 5.08 11.40
N GLU A 83 -13.90 5.39 10.23
CA GLU A 83 -15.16 4.82 9.78
C GLU A 83 -15.01 3.40 9.26
N GLN A 84 -13.77 2.97 9.04
CA GLN A 84 -13.48 1.62 8.56
C GLN A 84 -14.28 1.26 7.31
N ALA A 85 -14.26 2.16 6.34
CA ALA A 85 -14.92 1.92 5.06
C ALA A 85 -14.24 0.74 4.36
N PRO A 86 -15.04 -0.08 3.64
CA PRO A 86 -14.45 -1.18 2.87
C PRO A 86 -13.45 -0.65 1.86
N CYS A 87 -12.29 -1.29 1.77
CA CYS A 87 -11.21 -0.85 0.90
C CYS A 87 -10.52 -2.09 0.35
N THR A 88 -10.77 -2.38 -0.91
CA THR A 88 -10.17 -3.53 -1.56
C THR A 88 -8.76 -3.16 -2.00
N ILE A 89 -7.77 -3.79 -1.38
CA ILE A 89 -6.37 -3.46 -1.59
C ILE A 89 -5.63 -4.72 -2.02
N SER A 90 -4.84 -4.60 -3.08
CA SER A 90 -3.85 -5.60 -3.42
C SER A 90 -2.47 -4.96 -3.39
N VAL A 91 -1.48 -5.73 -2.98
CA VAL A 91 -0.12 -5.22 -2.82
C VAL A 91 0.77 -5.91 -3.85
N LEU A 92 1.42 -5.09 -4.68
CA LEU A 92 2.36 -5.59 -5.67
C LEU A 92 3.77 -5.27 -5.19
N ALA A 93 4.48 -6.29 -4.72
CA ALA A 93 5.84 -6.15 -4.22
C ALA A 93 6.84 -6.64 -5.26
N ASP A 94 8.09 -6.22 -5.08
CA ASP A 94 9.15 -6.63 -6.00
C ASP A 94 9.55 -8.08 -5.73
N ARG A 95 9.37 -8.92 -6.72
CA ARG A 95 9.71 -10.33 -6.62
C ARG A 95 11.19 -10.59 -6.72
N ARG A 96 11.95 -9.64 -7.22
CA ARG A 96 13.39 -9.80 -7.35
C ARG A 96 14.12 -9.67 -6.02
N TYR A 97 13.42 -9.23 -5.00
CA TYR A 97 14.02 -9.05 -3.68
C TYR A 97 13.31 -9.96 -2.69
N PRO A 98 13.53 -11.26 -2.82
CA PRO A 98 12.83 -12.24 -1.98
C PRO A 98 13.15 -12.12 -0.49
N ARG A 99 14.16 -11.33 -0.12
CA ARG A 99 14.49 -11.17 1.27
C ARG A 99 13.31 -10.70 2.12
N GLN A 100 12.35 -10.01 1.48
CA GLN A 100 11.16 -9.60 2.18
C GLN A 100 10.28 -10.79 2.56
N THR A 101 10.39 -11.86 1.79
CA THR A 101 9.75 -13.11 2.11
C THR A 101 10.75 -14.13 2.64
N ALA A 102 12.02 -13.97 2.27
CA ALA A 102 13.05 -14.90 2.70
C ALA A 102 13.18 -14.94 4.22
N GLY A 103 13.00 -13.81 4.87
CA GLY A 103 13.02 -13.79 6.32
C GLY A 103 11.98 -14.71 6.92
N ARG A 104 10.81 -14.78 6.31
CA ARG A 104 9.75 -15.66 6.76
C ARG A 104 10.02 -17.10 6.40
N LEU A 105 10.63 -17.33 5.24
CA LEU A 105 10.96 -18.70 4.84
C LEU A 105 12.05 -19.27 5.72
N ALA A 106 12.96 -18.44 6.16
CA ALA A 106 14.03 -18.87 7.04
C ALA A 106 13.50 -19.19 8.43
N ALA A 107 12.39 -18.65 8.77
CA ALA A 107 11.78 -18.93 10.08
C ALA A 107 11.06 -20.30 10.06
#